data_92e27810c44211e8e668649826b51b44
#
_entry.id   92e27810c44211e8e668649826b51b44
#
_cell.length_a   1.000
_cell.length_b   1.000
_cell.length_c   1.000
_cell.angle_alpha   90.00
_cell.angle_beta   90.00
_cell.angle_gamma   90.00
#
_symmetry.space_group_name_H-M   'P 1'
#
loop_
_entity.id
_entity.type
_entity.pdbx_description
1 polymer ?
#
loop_
_entity_poly.entity_id
_entity_poly.type
_entity_poly.pdbx_seq_one_letter_code
_entity_poly.pdbx_strand_id
1 'polypeptide(L)'
;FSAPADQDTLFYCRFGNGKQVRIQQHGDKIRYRFGKNLARPELAFEQPANQVFRNYLTPLLDDNQRGEIIEIYLRNGSASYVATVTSTIGKPEYTLSAENADTKHIMTCKERGAFVNLNMALSLPDLPDTSY
;
A
#
# COMPACT_ATOMS: atom_id res chain seq x y z
N PHE A 1 -12.23 -11.16 12.30
CA PHE A 1 -11.43 -11.02 12.67
C PHE A 1 -10.58 -10.14 12.35
N SER A 2 -10.03 -9.87 12.78
CA SER A 2 -9.41 -8.72 12.70
C SER A 2 -8.06 -8.80 12.23
N ALA A 3 -7.91 -9.40 11.11
CA ALA A 3 -6.64 -9.42 10.49
C ALA A 3 -6.04 -8.03 10.36
N PRO A 4 -6.83 -7.00 10.06
CA PRO A 4 -6.25 -5.65 10.01
C PRO A 4 -5.77 -5.14 11.35
N ALA A 5 -6.19 -5.75 12.43
CA ALA A 5 -5.77 -5.33 13.74
C ALA A 5 -4.39 -5.86 14.11
N ASP A 6 -3.76 -6.68 13.27
CA ASP A 6 -2.41 -7.11 13.50
C ASP A 6 -1.50 -5.90 13.55
N GLN A 7 -0.73 -5.81 14.61
CA GLN A 7 0.18 -4.68 14.81
C GLN A 7 1.24 -4.59 13.73
N ASP A 8 1.52 -5.71 13.05
CA ASP A 8 2.54 -5.77 12.02
C ASP A 8 2.02 -5.39 10.64
N THR A 9 0.72 -5.24 10.49
CA THR A 9 0.14 -4.93 9.18
C THR A 9 0.33 -3.46 8.86
N LEU A 10 1.03 -3.19 7.77
CA LEU A 10 1.25 -1.85 7.26
C LEU A 10 0.06 -1.39 6.42
N PHE A 11 -0.43 -2.27 5.55
CA PHE A 11 -1.52 -1.96 4.63
C PHE A 11 -2.32 -3.24 4.37
N TYR A 12 -3.63 -3.13 4.38
CA TYR A 12 -4.51 -4.26 4.07
C TYR A 12 -5.71 -3.76 3.28
N CYS A 13 -6.11 -4.54 2.29
CA CYS A 13 -7.26 -4.18 1.49
C CYS A 13 -7.86 -5.42 0.84
N ARG A 14 -9.16 -5.35 0.60
CA ARG A 14 -9.90 -6.37 -0.15
C ARG A 14 -10.51 -5.72 -1.38
N PHE A 15 -10.40 -6.38 -2.51
CA PHE A 15 -10.91 -5.89 -3.78
C PHE A 15 -12.28 -6.49 -4.10
N GLY A 16 -12.97 -5.90 -5.09
CA GLY A 16 -14.29 -6.35 -5.48
C GLY A 16 -14.33 -7.77 -6.02
N ASN A 17 -13.23 -8.27 -6.54
CA ASN A 17 -13.16 -9.65 -7.07
C ASN A 17 -12.87 -10.70 -5.99
N GLY A 18 -12.84 -10.30 -4.72
CA GLY A 18 -12.58 -11.21 -3.61
C GLY A 18 -11.11 -11.40 -3.29
N LYS A 19 -10.21 -10.84 -4.08
CA LYS A 19 -8.79 -10.91 -3.77
C LYS A 19 -8.43 -9.89 -2.71
N GLN A 20 -7.32 -10.13 -2.02
CA GLN A 20 -6.85 -9.29 -0.92
C GLN A 20 -5.38 -9.03 -1.08
N VAL A 21 -4.90 -7.95 -0.48
CA VAL A 21 -3.46 -7.71 -0.33
C VAL A 21 -3.19 -7.40 1.13
N ARG A 22 -2.09 -7.95 1.64
CA ARG A 22 -1.58 -7.61 2.95
C ARG A 22 -0.10 -7.32 2.84
N ILE A 23 0.28 -6.15 3.31
CA ILE A 23 1.67 -5.71 3.39
C ILE A 23 1.96 -5.59 4.87
N GLN A 24 2.93 -6.37 5.37
CA GLN A 24 3.20 -6.40 6.80
C GLN A 24 4.70 -6.47 7.07
N GLN A 25 5.07 -5.97 8.23
CA GLN A 25 6.45 -6.04 8.67
C GLN A 25 6.73 -7.42 9.24
N HIS A 26 7.86 -7.99 8.83
CA HIS A 26 8.29 -9.30 9.28
C HIS A 26 9.77 -9.21 9.59
N GLY A 27 10.10 -8.92 10.84
CA GLY A 27 11.48 -8.65 11.22
C GLY A 27 11.95 -7.34 10.60
N ASP A 28 13.08 -7.39 9.91
CA ASP A 28 13.63 -6.23 9.20
C ASP A 28 13.18 -6.17 7.75
N LYS A 29 12.18 -6.97 7.39
CA LYS A 29 11.66 -7.02 6.03
C LYS A 29 10.19 -6.63 5.97
N ILE A 30 9.76 -6.26 4.79
CA ILE A 30 8.35 -6.03 4.49
C ILE A 30 7.88 -7.16 3.59
N ARG A 31 6.81 -7.82 4.01
CA ARG A 31 6.23 -8.95 3.29
C ARG A 31 4.97 -8.51 2.56
N TYR A 32 4.89 -8.87 1.29
CA TYR A 32 3.74 -8.60 0.43
C TYR A 32 3.08 -9.92 0.09
N ARG A 33 1.76 -10.02 0.29
CA ARG A 33 0.98 -11.19 -0.12
C ARG A 33 -0.29 -10.74 -0.79
N PHE A 34 -0.63 -11.38 -1.89
CA PHE A 34 -1.79 -11.03 -2.69
C PHE A 34 -2.49 -12.30 -3.15
N GLY A 35 -3.82 -12.33 -3.11
CA GLY A 35 -4.62 -13.44 -3.59
C GLY A 35 -5.92 -13.56 -2.84
N LYS A 36 -6.74 -14.54 -3.22
CA LYS A 36 -8.01 -14.78 -2.54
C LYS A 36 -7.81 -15.36 -1.15
N ASN A 37 -6.76 -16.16 -0.99
CA ASN A 37 -6.42 -16.76 0.29
C ASN A 37 -4.98 -16.41 0.62
N LEU A 38 -4.78 -15.58 1.64
CA LEU A 38 -3.43 -15.12 1.97
C LEU A 38 -2.55 -16.20 2.59
N ALA A 39 -3.12 -17.33 3.02
CA ALA A 39 -2.34 -18.48 3.44
C ALA A 39 -1.75 -19.22 2.22
N ARG A 40 -2.35 -19.03 1.05
CA ARG A 40 -1.86 -19.59 -0.22
C ARG A 40 -1.90 -18.49 -1.28
N PRO A 41 -1.03 -17.50 -1.16
CA PRO A 41 -1.12 -16.33 -2.04
C PRO A 41 -0.76 -16.65 -3.48
N GLU A 42 -1.37 -15.91 -4.40
CA GLU A 42 -1.01 -15.97 -5.82
C GLU A 42 0.35 -15.32 -6.04
N LEU A 43 0.68 -14.34 -5.21
CA LEU A 43 1.94 -13.63 -5.29
C LEU A 43 2.40 -13.30 -3.88
N ALA A 44 3.66 -13.60 -3.58
CA ALA A 44 4.23 -13.26 -2.30
C ALA A 44 5.72 -12.96 -2.48
N PHE A 45 6.19 -11.92 -1.81
CA PHE A 45 7.62 -11.62 -1.80
C PHE A 45 7.95 -10.79 -0.57
N GLU A 46 9.24 -10.64 -0.31
CA GLU A 46 9.75 -9.81 0.78
C GLU A 46 10.81 -8.87 0.26
N GLN A 47 10.87 -7.67 0.84
CA GLN A 47 11.94 -6.72 0.59
C GLN A 47 12.47 -6.22 1.92
N PRO A 48 13.77 -5.88 2.00
CA PRO A 48 14.27 -5.18 3.19
C PRO A 48 13.48 -3.90 3.44
N ALA A 49 13.18 -3.63 4.69
CA ALA A 49 12.35 -2.47 5.04
C ALA A 49 12.98 -1.16 4.57
N ASN A 50 14.31 -1.09 4.49
CA ASN A 50 14.98 0.11 4.04
C ASN A 50 14.94 0.30 2.51
N GLN A 51 14.31 -0.63 1.79
CA GLN A 51 14.10 -0.55 0.35
C GLN A 51 12.62 -0.41 -0.02
N VAL A 52 11.75 -0.29 0.98
CA VAL A 52 10.35 0.00 0.78
C VAL A 52 10.17 1.47 1.13
N PHE A 53 9.74 2.26 0.17
CA PHE A 53 9.72 3.70 0.30
C PHE A 53 8.31 4.23 0.44
N ARG A 54 8.21 5.42 1.03
CA ARG A 54 6.93 6.11 1.12
C ARG A 54 7.01 7.48 0.46
N ASN A 55 5.89 7.96 0.02
CA ASN A 55 5.74 9.32 -0.44
C ASN A 55 4.52 9.90 0.28
N TYR A 56 4.66 11.06 0.90
CA TYR A 56 3.57 11.69 1.64
C TYR A 56 3.34 13.08 1.08
N LEU A 57 2.13 13.30 0.58
CA LEU A 57 1.77 14.55 -0.06
C LEU A 57 0.56 15.15 0.64
N THR A 58 0.54 16.48 0.71
CA THR A 58 -0.59 17.20 1.30
C THR A 58 -1.09 18.23 0.29
N PRO A 59 -1.79 17.76 -0.77
CA PRO A 59 -2.23 18.68 -1.82
C PRO A 59 -3.26 19.68 -1.30
N LEU A 60 -3.22 20.88 -1.85
CA LEU A 60 -4.21 21.89 -1.57
C LEU A 60 -5.47 21.59 -2.37
N LEU A 61 -6.58 21.37 -1.68
CA LEU A 61 -7.86 21.06 -2.33
C LEU A 61 -8.65 22.32 -2.66
N ASP A 62 -8.65 23.28 -1.73
CA ASP A 62 -9.24 24.60 -1.93
C ASP A 62 -8.57 25.57 -0.96
N ASP A 63 -9.12 26.77 -0.81
CA ASP A 63 -8.47 27.85 -0.05
C ASP A 63 -8.15 27.47 1.39
N ASN A 64 -8.93 26.54 1.97
CA ASN A 64 -8.82 26.23 3.39
C ASN A 64 -8.60 24.75 3.69
N GLN A 65 -8.54 23.91 2.67
CA GLN A 65 -8.51 22.48 2.90
C GLN A 65 -7.35 21.81 2.19
N ARG A 66 -6.70 20.89 2.92
CA ARG A 66 -5.66 20.07 2.34
C ARG A 66 -6.07 18.61 2.43
N GLY A 67 -5.71 17.84 1.42
CA GLY A 67 -5.84 16.41 1.46
C GLY A 67 -4.55 15.77 1.93
N GLU A 68 -4.56 14.46 1.97
CA GLU A 68 -3.37 13.66 2.27
C GLU A 68 -3.30 12.52 1.29
N ILE A 69 -2.12 12.27 0.76
CA ILE A 69 -1.87 11.12 -0.09
C ILE A 69 -0.64 10.42 0.46
N ILE A 70 -0.79 9.14 0.77
CA ILE A 70 0.31 8.31 1.24
C ILE A 70 0.49 7.20 0.23
N GLU A 71 1.70 7.07 -0.29
CA GLU A 71 2.04 6.03 -1.24
C GLU A 71 3.15 5.17 -0.64
N ILE A 72 2.99 3.86 -0.74
CA ILE A 72 3.98 2.90 -0.28
C ILE A 72 4.45 2.12 -1.50
N TYR A 73 5.75 2.21 -1.77
CA TYR A 73 6.37 1.66 -2.97
C TYR A 73 7.14 0.38 -2.65
N LEU A 74 6.76 -0.70 -3.34
CA LEU A 74 7.46 -1.98 -3.23
C LEU A 74 7.88 -2.42 -4.63
N ARG A 75 8.88 -3.27 -4.67
CA ARG A 75 9.40 -3.79 -5.93
C ARG A 75 9.71 -5.27 -5.81
N ASN A 76 9.38 -6.01 -6.86
CA ASN A 76 9.74 -7.42 -6.95
C ASN A 76 10.30 -7.64 -8.37
N GLY A 77 11.62 -7.66 -8.48
CA GLY A 77 12.27 -7.74 -9.79
C GLY A 77 11.94 -6.50 -10.62
N SER A 78 11.37 -6.71 -11.80
CA SER A 78 10.98 -5.62 -12.71
C SER A 78 9.56 -5.10 -12.42
N ALA A 79 8.85 -5.71 -11.50
CA ALA A 79 7.49 -5.29 -11.17
C ALA A 79 7.50 -4.31 -10.01
N SER A 80 6.65 -3.30 -10.07
CA SER A 80 6.49 -2.29 -9.02
C SER A 80 5.06 -2.34 -8.49
N TYR A 81 4.92 -2.17 -7.20
CA TYR A 81 3.63 -2.16 -6.53
C TYR A 81 3.51 -0.90 -5.68
N VAL A 82 2.41 -0.19 -5.82
CA VAL A 82 2.20 1.04 -5.06
C VAL A 82 0.85 0.95 -4.36
N ALA A 83 0.90 0.95 -3.04
CA ALA A 83 -0.31 1.02 -2.22
C ALA A 83 -0.55 2.48 -1.90
N THR A 84 -1.72 2.99 -2.24
CA THR A 84 -2.03 4.42 -2.11
C THR A 84 -3.26 4.62 -1.25
N VAL A 85 -3.17 5.55 -0.32
CA VAL A 85 -4.30 6.03 0.46
C VAL A 85 -4.47 7.50 0.17
N THR A 86 -5.62 7.86 -0.37
CA THR A 86 -5.94 9.23 -0.69
C THR A 86 -7.09 9.69 0.21
N SER A 87 -6.81 10.66 1.06
CA SER A 87 -7.81 11.26 1.94
C SER A 87 -8.03 12.68 1.47
N THR A 88 -9.19 12.93 0.89
CA THR A 88 -9.57 14.26 0.44
C THR A 88 -10.80 14.68 1.25
N ILE A 89 -11.71 15.41 0.65
CA ILE A 89 -12.97 15.76 1.32
C ILE A 89 -13.82 14.50 1.33
N GLY A 90 -14.13 13.99 2.52
CA GLY A 90 -14.95 12.80 2.66
C GLY A 90 -14.15 11.59 3.07
N LYS A 91 -14.43 10.45 2.46
CA LYS A 91 -13.84 9.18 2.88
C LYS A 91 -12.50 8.92 2.24
N PRO A 92 -11.59 8.22 2.93
CA PRO A 92 -10.34 7.82 2.32
C PRO A 92 -10.59 6.77 1.22
N GLU A 93 -9.77 6.81 0.20
CA GLU A 93 -9.78 5.84 -0.88
C GLU A 93 -8.47 5.08 -0.85
N TYR A 94 -8.56 3.76 -0.94
CA TYR A 94 -7.40 2.87 -0.90
C TYR A 94 -7.28 2.18 -2.26
N THR A 95 -6.10 2.22 -2.85
CA THR A 95 -5.85 1.57 -4.14
C THR A 95 -4.53 0.83 -4.12
N LEU A 96 -4.41 -0.13 -5.03
CA LEU A 96 -3.16 -0.85 -5.27
C LEU A 96 -2.88 -0.81 -6.75
N SER A 97 -1.69 -0.36 -7.12
CA SER A 97 -1.22 -0.37 -8.49
C SER A 97 -0.15 -1.43 -8.63
N ALA A 98 -0.22 -2.21 -9.69
CA ALA A 98 0.80 -3.21 -10.02
C ALA A 98 1.25 -2.95 -11.45
N GLU A 99 2.54 -2.76 -11.64
CA GLU A 99 3.08 -2.34 -12.92
C GLU A 99 4.33 -3.12 -13.27
N ASN A 100 4.46 -3.52 -14.54
CA ASN A 100 5.71 -4.03 -15.07
C ASN A 100 5.97 -3.31 -16.40
N ALA A 101 6.94 -3.79 -17.19
CA ALA A 101 7.35 -3.10 -18.41
C ALA A 101 6.21 -2.92 -19.42
N ASP A 102 5.27 -3.86 -19.44
CA ASP A 102 4.24 -3.89 -20.48
C ASP A 102 2.84 -3.57 -20.00
N THR A 103 2.58 -3.71 -18.72
CA THR A 103 1.22 -3.60 -18.19
C THR A 103 1.18 -2.79 -16.91
N LYS A 104 0.02 -2.17 -16.69
CA LYS A 104 -0.26 -1.48 -15.44
C LYS A 104 -1.71 -1.76 -15.06
N HIS A 105 -1.91 -2.25 -13.85
CA HIS A 105 -3.24 -2.50 -13.31
C HIS A 105 -3.44 -1.68 -12.04
N ILE A 106 -4.58 -1.03 -11.94
CA ILE A 106 -4.95 -0.30 -10.73
C ILE A 106 -6.22 -0.94 -10.20
N MET A 107 -6.17 -1.33 -8.93
CA MET A 107 -7.31 -1.94 -8.26
C MET A 107 -7.74 -1.08 -7.09
N THR A 108 -9.04 -0.84 -6.97
CA THR A 108 -9.60 -0.05 -5.89
C THR A 108 -10.11 -0.96 -4.79
N CYS A 109 -9.73 -0.66 -3.56
CA CYS A 109 -10.15 -1.43 -2.41
C CYS A 109 -11.59 -1.15 -2.06
N LYS A 110 -12.28 -2.15 -1.50
CA LYS A 110 -13.53 -1.89 -0.83
C LYS A 110 -13.25 -1.09 0.43
N GLU A 111 -14.12 -0.14 0.73
CA GLU A 111 -13.94 0.71 1.91
C GLU A 111 -13.87 -0.11 3.19
N ARG A 112 -14.75 -1.09 3.30
CA ARG A 112 -14.85 -1.84 4.55
C ARG A 112 -13.64 -2.74 4.71
N GLY A 113 -12.95 -2.57 5.83
CA GLY A 113 -11.81 -3.40 6.17
C GLY A 113 -10.48 -2.93 5.61
N ALA A 114 -10.46 -1.92 4.74
CA ALA A 114 -9.20 -1.35 4.28
C ALA A 114 -8.49 -0.65 5.44
N PHE A 115 -7.16 -0.77 5.48
CA PHE A 115 -6.40 -0.33 6.64
C PHE A 115 -4.99 0.09 6.23
N VAL A 116 -4.50 1.16 6.83
CA VAL A 116 -3.11 1.56 6.76
C VAL A 116 -2.65 1.95 8.15
N ASN A 117 -1.44 1.49 8.52
CA ASN A 117 -0.82 1.91 9.76
C ASN A 117 0.03 3.15 9.47
N LEU A 118 -0.49 4.33 9.82
CA LEU A 118 0.18 5.58 9.48
C LEU A 118 1.54 5.71 10.13
N ASN A 119 1.67 5.30 11.38
CA ASN A 119 2.95 5.39 12.07
C ASN A 119 4.01 4.55 11.38
N MET A 120 3.67 3.33 10.99
CA MET A 120 4.60 2.48 10.26
C MET A 120 4.92 3.06 8.88
N ALA A 121 3.90 3.53 8.17
CA ALA A 121 4.08 4.10 6.84
C ALA A 121 5.01 5.31 6.89
N LEU A 122 4.80 6.19 7.84
CA LEU A 122 5.61 7.40 7.96
C LEU A 122 7.03 7.13 8.47
N SER A 123 7.28 5.95 9.02
CA SER A 123 8.62 5.56 9.44
C SER A 123 9.46 4.97 8.31
N LEU A 124 8.85 4.66 7.17
CA LEU A 124 9.60 4.17 6.01
C LEU A 124 10.45 5.31 5.42
N PRO A 125 11.54 4.98 4.73
CA PRO A 125 12.35 6.03 4.10
C PRO A 125 11.59 6.74 2.99
N ASP A 126 11.95 7.99 2.76
CA ASP A 126 11.35 8.78 1.69
C ASP A 126 11.71 8.21 0.33
N LEU A 127 10.76 8.30 -0.60
CA LEU A 127 11.03 7.90 -1.98
C LEU A 127 12.15 8.77 -2.54
N PRO A 128 13.21 8.17 -3.12
CA PRO A 128 14.30 8.95 -3.69
C PRO A 128 13.83 9.80 -4.86
N ASP A 129 14.50 10.96 -5.05
CA ASP A 129 14.20 11.83 -6.17
C ASP A 129 14.46 11.17 -7.51
N THR A 130 15.46 10.34 -7.56
CA THR A 130 15.72 9.55 -8.77
C THR A 130 14.66 8.49 -8.86
N SER A 131 13.84 8.58 -9.84
CA SER A 131 12.66 7.81 -9.95
C SER A 131 12.81 6.34 -9.66
N TYR A 132 11.78 5.86 -9.12
CA TYR A 132 11.63 4.47 -8.76
C TYR A 132 11.30 3.62 -10.00
#